data_2c1411dbc070072b58cf7a47962ab481
#
_entry.id   2c1411dbc070072b58cf7a47962ab481
#
_cell.length_a   1.000
_cell.length_b   1.000
_cell.length_c   1.000
_cell.angle_alpha   90.00
_cell.angle_beta   90.00
_cell.angle_gamma   90.00
#
_symmetry.space_group_name_H-M   'P 1'
#
loop_
_entity.id
_entity.type
_entity.pdbx_description
1 polymer ?
#
loop_
_entity_poly.entity_id
_entity_poly.type
_entity_poly.pdbx_seq_one_letter_code
_entity_poly.pdbx_strand_id
1 'polypeptide(L)'
;IKNVSLIKGGMPAQYGGRLSSVLDISMKDGNINKLQMDGGVGLIASRFSIQGPIKKDKASFIVSARRTYIDALTKPFIKKSSDFYGSGYYFYDFNAKINYRFSEKDRLFLSGYFGRDVFDFNNNRRSFKTNIPWGNSTATLRWNHVFNRRLFANTTLLYNDYKFSFKASQDNFELGLSSGIRDVSLKTDLDYYPLPNHKLKFGGLFTWHKFIPNVVSGRQDSIVFAPNNEPEKYAAEAALYIQDDWEIGEKWKLNYGIRFSSFTQIGPYIKYVRDNDGNKLDSTVYNSFEPVKTYGGFEPRMTLRYAVNEETSVKASVTRNLQYIHLVSNSANTLPTDLWVPSTYIVKPQVSWLYAAGLFRNFKDNTYETSLELYYKDLRNQVEYKEGYTPSLNDPEEEFTFGKGWSYGGELLINKVKGRFTGWFGYTLSWSFRQFKMLNDGDRYPVKYDRRHDMSAVGNYELNKKWKFGAVFVYGTGNAMTLPERFYIINGVLTQEYSRINQYRMKSYHRLDISATYTPQPKKKRKVEGYWVFSIYNLYSRLNPYFIYFDQEGSPYNGTLKVEARQVSLFPILPAVTWNFKF
;
A
#
# COMPACT_ATOMS: atom_id res chain seq x y z
N ILE A 1 -15.40 -8.44 1.36
CA ILE A 1 -14.39 -8.84 2.36
C ILE A 1 -15.10 -9.64 3.45
N LYS A 2 -14.46 -10.74 3.92
CA LYS A 2 -14.93 -11.59 5.02
C LYS A 2 -14.26 -11.23 6.34
N ASN A 3 -12.93 -11.07 6.30
CA ASN A 3 -12.11 -10.74 7.45
C ASN A 3 -10.92 -9.89 7.04
N VAL A 4 -10.45 -9.04 7.95
CA VAL A 4 -9.22 -8.24 7.83
C VAL A 4 -8.44 -8.40 9.13
N SER A 5 -7.20 -8.85 9.03
CA SER A 5 -6.29 -8.99 10.15
C SER A 5 -5.03 -8.17 9.92
N LEU A 6 -4.65 -7.35 10.90
CA LEU A 6 -3.41 -6.58 10.90
C LEU A 6 -2.42 -7.21 11.88
N ILE A 7 -1.25 -7.62 11.37
CA ILE A 7 -0.14 -8.16 12.17
C ILE A 7 0.94 -7.10 12.20
N LYS A 8 1.13 -6.42 13.34
CA LYS A 8 2.09 -5.31 13.51
C LYS A 8 3.45 -5.78 13.99
N GLY A 9 3.49 -6.64 15.00
CA GLY A 9 4.70 -7.22 15.57
C GLY A 9 4.60 -8.74 15.63
N GLY A 10 5.75 -9.44 15.74
CA GLY A 10 5.76 -10.90 15.76
C GLY A 10 5.21 -11.52 14.48
N MET A 11 5.68 -11.04 13.34
CA MET A 11 5.25 -11.51 12.02
C MET A 11 5.55 -13.02 11.88
N PRO A 12 4.54 -13.87 11.54
CA PRO A 12 4.75 -15.30 11.31
C PRO A 12 5.71 -15.59 10.15
N ALA A 13 6.43 -16.73 10.21
CA ALA A 13 7.49 -17.07 9.24
C ALA A 13 7.00 -17.27 7.81
N GLN A 14 5.72 -17.56 7.62
CA GLN A 14 5.07 -17.64 6.29
C GLN A 14 5.06 -16.33 5.49
N TYR A 15 5.26 -15.20 6.16
CA TYR A 15 5.33 -13.86 5.54
C TYR A 15 6.77 -13.37 5.48
N GLY A 16 7.14 -12.65 4.45
CA GLY A 16 8.47 -12.08 4.24
C GLY A 16 8.50 -11.10 3.07
N GLY A 17 9.70 -10.70 2.67
CA GLY A 17 9.91 -9.82 1.53
C GLY A 17 9.54 -8.36 1.77
N ARG A 18 9.12 -7.99 2.99
CA ARG A 18 8.79 -6.61 3.40
C ARG A 18 9.24 -6.36 4.83
N LEU A 19 9.51 -5.08 5.16
CA LEU A 19 10.05 -4.67 6.48
C LEU A 19 8.98 -4.17 7.45
N SER A 20 7.70 -4.25 7.10
CA SER A 20 6.60 -3.67 7.84
C SER A 20 5.59 -4.72 8.32
N SER A 21 4.41 -4.26 8.71
CA SER A 21 3.27 -5.09 9.12
C SER A 21 2.66 -5.87 7.95
N VAL A 22 1.88 -6.88 8.27
CA VAL A 22 1.07 -7.66 7.30
C VAL A 22 -0.39 -7.33 7.49
N LEU A 23 -1.05 -6.96 6.39
CA LEU A 23 -2.50 -6.85 6.32
C LEU A 23 -3.04 -8.07 5.56
N ASP A 24 -3.64 -9.00 6.28
CA ASP A 24 -4.26 -10.19 5.71
C ASP A 24 -5.75 -9.95 5.47
N ILE A 25 -6.16 -10.04 4.20
CA ILE A 25 -7.53 -9.78 3.76
C ILE A 25 -8.13 -11.05 3.18
N SER A 26 -9.10 -11.61 3.89
CA SER A 26 -9.85 -12.77 3.41
C SER A 26 -11.11 -12.32 2.65
N MET A 27 -11.26 -12.79 1.42
CA MET A 27 -12.43 -12.54 0.59
C MET A 27 -13.55 -13.53 0.91
N LYS A 28 -14.82 -13.06 0.79
CA LYS A 28 -15.99 -13.96 0.90
C LYS A 28 -15.98 -15.01 -0.21
N ASP A 29 -16.51 -16.18 0.10
CA ASP A 29 -16.91 -17.18 -0.89
C ASP A 29 -18.35 -16.87 -1.35
N GLY A 30 -18.71 -17.32 -2.55
CA GLY A 30 -20.09 -17.25 -3.04
C GLY A 30 -21.03 -18.12 -2.23
N ASN A 31 -22.31 -17.79 -2.23
CA ASN A 31 -23.34 -18.59 -1.57
C ASN A 31 -23.53 -19.92 -2.33
N ILE A 32 -23.41 -21.06 -1.63
CA ILE A 32 -23.53 -22.39 -2.25
C ILE A 32 -24.97 -22.89 -2.39
N ASN A 33 -25.94 -22.18 -1.78
CA ASN A 33 -27.33 -22.64 -1.70
C ASN A 33 -28.29 -21.85 -2.58
N LYS A 34 -28.12 -20.53 -2.64
CA LYS A 34 -29.05 -19.64 -3.34
C LYS A 34 -28.35 -18.47 -4.02
N LEU A 35 -28.96 -18.00 -5.10
CA LEU A 35 -28.54 -16.76 -5.76
C LEU A 35 -28.85 -15.59 -4.85
N GLN A 36 -27.90 -14.68 -4.70
CA GLN A 36 -28.02 -13.43 -3.95
C GLN A 36 -27.38 -12.32 -4.75
N MET A 37 -28.00 -11.16 -4.71
CA MET A 37 -27.49 -9.92 -5.29
C MET A 37 -27.49 -8.84 -4.23
N ASP A 38 -26.43 -8.08 -4.15
CA ASP A 38 -26.35 -6.88 -3.34
C ASP A 38 -25.66 -5.77 -4.11
N GLY A 39 -26.05 -4.55 -3.82
CA GLY A 39 -25.47 -3.40 -4.47
C GLY A 39 -25.72 -2.11 -3.72
N GLY A 40 -25.12 -1.05 -4.24
CA GLY A 40 -25.34 0.30 -3.76
C GLY A 40 -25.18 1.28 -4.91
N VAL A 41 -26.16 2.16 -5.07
CA VAL A 41 -26.12 3.27 -6.01
C VAL A 41 -26.04 4.56 -5.20
N GLY A 42 -24.92 5.26 -5.34
CA GLY A 42 -24.67 6.51 -4.59
C GLY A 42 -24.29 7.64 -5.52
N LEU A 43 -24.21 8.86 -4.98
CA LEU A 43 -23.80 10.03 -5.74
C LEU A 43 -22.35 9.94 -6.25
N ILE A 44 -21.45 9.36 -5.47
CA ILE A 44 -20.01 9.34 -5.76
C ILE A 44 -19.58 8.04 -6.45
N ALA A 45 -20.19 6.91 -6.06
CA ALA A 45 -19.80 5.59 -6.54
C ALA A 45 -20.99 4.64 -6.55
N SER A 46 -20.95 3.68 -7.44
CA SER A 46 -21.83 2.52 -7.43
C SER A 46 -21.04 1.23 -7.30
N ARG A 47 -21.67 0.25 -6.65
CA ARG A 47 -21.15 -1.11 -6.51
C ARG A 47 -22.25 -2.11 -6.77
N PHE A 48 -21.88 -3.26 -7.30
CA PHE A 48 -22.79 -4.38 -7.52
C PHE A 48 -22.06 -5.68 -7.21
N SER A 49 -22.76 -6.63 -6.62
CA SER A 49 -22.25 -7.97 -6.36
C SER A 49 -23.35 -9.01 -6.60
N ILE A 50 -22.97 -10.09 -7.26
CA ILE A 50 -23.81 -11.25 -7.50
C ILE A 50 -23.08 -12.50 -7.05
N GLN A 51 -23.75 -13.37 -6.33
CA GLN A 51 -23.19 -14.62 -5.84
C GLN A 51 -24.25 -15.73 -5.84
N GLY A 52 -23.80 -16.97 -6.06
CA GLY A 52 -24.73 -18.09 -6.06
C GLY A 52 -24.05 -19.42 -6.33
N PRO A 53 -24.84 -20.51 -6.31
CA PRO A 53 -24.33 -21.83 -6.64
C PRO A 53 -24.09 -21.98 -8.14
N ILE A 54 -22.94 -22.55 -8.50
CA ILE A 54 -22.70 -23.18 -9.82
C ILE A 54 -23.25 -24.62 -9.77
N LYS A 55 -22.93 -25.30 -8.69
CA LYS A 55 -23.47 -26.62 -8.36
C LYS A 55 -23.83 -26.61 -6.87
N LYS A 56 -25.10 -26.82 -6.57
CA LYS A 56 -25.60 -26.81 -5.19
C LYS A 56 -24.72 -27.67 -4.28
N ASP A 57 -24.39 -27.15 -3.10
CA ASP A 57 -23.57 -27.78 -2.05
C ASP A 57 -22.11 -28.10 -2.45
N LYS A 58 -21.69 -27.86 -3.72
CA LYS A 58 -20.35 -28.22 -4.21
C LYS A 58 -19.57 -27.05 -4.76
N ALA A 59 -20.22 -26.15 -5.50
CA ALA A 59 -19.54 -25.05 -6.16
C ALA A 59 -20.34 -23.76 -6.08
N SER A 60 -19.64 -22.64 -5.89
CA SER A 60 -20.26 -21.32 -5.91
C SER A 60 -19.36 -20.28 -6.57
N PHE A 61 -19.98 -19.22 -6.99
CA PHE A 61 -19.30 -18.02 -7.51
C PHE A 61 -19.72 -16.77 -6.76
N ILE A 62 -18.84 -15.78 -6.79
CA ILE A 62 -19.12 -14.39 -6.44
C ILE A 62 -18.41 -13.49 -7.45
N VAL A 63 -19.14 -12.51 -7.96
CA VAL A 63 -18.62 -11.47 -8.86
C VAL A 63 -19.04 -10.14 -8.28
N SER A 64 -18.13 -9.17 -8.24
CA SER A 64 -18.43 -7.82 -7.82
C SER A 64 -17.71 -6.80 -8.68
N ALA A 65 -18.36 -5.67 -8.90
CA ALA A 65 -17.82 -4.53 -9.61
C ALA A 65 -18.13 -3.25 -8.86
N ARG A 66 -17.23 -2.28 -8.97
CA ARG A 66 -17.37 -0.95 -8.39
C ARG A 66 -16.79 0.09 -9.35
N ARG A 67 -17.43 1.25 -9.43
CA ARG A 67 -16.91 2.43 -10.12
C ARG A 67 -17.25 3.70 -9.34
N THR A 68 -16.30 4.63 -9.29
CA THR A 68 -16.57 6.03 -8.94
C THR A 68 -16.82 6.83 -10.23
N TYR A 69 -17.65 7.86 -10.14
CA TYR A 69 -17.99 8.73 -11.28
C TYR A 69 -18.07 10.21 -10.86
N ILE A 70 -17.20 10.59 -9.94
CA ILE A 70 -17.10 11.97 -9.47
C ILE A 70 -16.70 12.91 -10.63
N ASP A 71 -15.89 12.40 -11.56
CA ASP A 71 -15.52 13.04 -12.80
C ASP A 71 -16.74 13.46 -13.64
N ALA A 72 -17.71 12.56 -13.80
CA ALA A 72 -18.93 12.82 -14.53
C ALA A 72 -19.88 13.76 -13.79
N LEU A 73 -19.95 13.64 -12.44
CA LEU A 73 -20.82 14.47 -11.60
C LEU A 73 -20.33 15.90 -11.45
N THR A 74 -19.03 16.12 -11.36
CA THR A 74 -18.46 17.47 -11.21
C THR A 74 -18.43 18.25 -12.51
N LYS A 75 -18.33 17.57 -13.65
CA LYS A 75 -18.24 18.19 -14.96
C LYS A 75 -19.31 19.23 -15.29
N PRO A 76 -20.61 19.03 -14.99
CA PRO A 76 -21.65 20.05 -15.23
C PRO A 76 -21.50 21.31 -14.38
N PHE A 77 -20.83 21.21 -13.23
CA PHE A 77 -20.64 22.33 -12.29
C PHE A 77 -19.37 23.12 -12.52
N ILE A 78 -18.42 22.57 -13.30
CA ILE A 78 -17.19 23.27 -13.69
C ILE A 78 -17.50 24.08 -14.96
N LYS A 79 -17.36 25.41 -14.89
CA LYS A 79 -17.55 26.28 -16.04
C LYS A 79 -16.60 25.86 -17.18
N LYS A 80 -17.09 25.82 -18.42
CA LYS A 80 -16.27 25.49 -19.61
C LYS A 80 -15.10 26.45 -19.80
N SER A 81 -15.21 27.68 -19.31
CA SER A 81 -14.13 28.69 -19.28
C SER A 81 -13.14 28.50 -18.12
N SER A 82 -13.34 27.54 -17.24
CA SER A 82 -12.39 27.25 -16.16
C SER A 82 -11.11 26.64 -16.72
N ASP A 83 -9.98 27.05 -16.18
CA ASP A 83 -8.66 26.50 -16.53
C ASP A 83 -8.59 24.98 -16.31
N PHE A 84 -9.37 24.46 -15.35
CA PHE A 84 -9.39 23.05 -14.96
C PHE A 84 -10.57 22.27 -15.54
N TYR A 85 -11.28 22.81 -16.55
CA TYR A 85 -12.36 22.08 -17.20
C TYR A 85 -11.84 20.82 -17.89
N GLY A 86 -12.46 19.68 -17.60
CA GLY A 86 -12.05 18.38 -18.09
C GLY A 86 -11.09 17.62 -17.15
N SER A 87 -10.64 18.24 -16.03
CA SER A 87 -9.93 17.51 -14.98
C SER A 87 -10.89 16.59 -14.21
N GLY A 88 -10.38 15.44 -13.78
CA GLY A 88 -11.19 14.48 -13.03
C GLY A 88 -10.38 13.33 -12.46
N TYR A 89 -11.03 12.60 -11.57
CA TYR A 89 -10.51 11.36 -11.01
C TYR A 89 -11.62 10.34 -10.95
N TYR A 90 -11.32 9.13 -11.42
CA TYR A 90 -12.20 7.99 -11.26
C TYR A 90 -11.40 6.70 -11.09
N PHE A 91 -12.02 5.74 -10.45
CA PHE A 91 -11.50 4.38 -10.43
C PHE A 91 -12.62 3.36 -10.67
N TYR A 92 -12.22 2.19 -11.12
CA TYR A 92 -13.11 1.04 -11.21
C TYR A 92 -12.35 -0.22 -10.84
N ASP A 93 -13.07 -1.14 -10.22
CA ASP A 93 -12.54 -2.45 -9.88
C ASP A 93 -13.55 -3.57 -10.14
N PHE A 94 -13.01 -4.72 -10.43
CA PHE A 94 -13.73 -5.95 -10.68
C PHE A 94 -13.10 -7.08 -9.90
N ASN A 95 -13.93 -7.86 -9.20
CA ASN A 95 -13.51 -9.03 -8.46
C ASN A 95 -14.37 -10.23 -8.86
N ALA A 96 -13.75 -11.38 -9.09
CA ALA A 96 -14.43 -12.62 -9.32
C ALA A 96 -13.79 -13.74 -8.50
N LYS A 97 -14.60 -14.64 -7.93
CA LYS A 97 -14.11 -15.81 -7.24
C LYS A 97 -15.04 -16.99 -7.48
N ILE A 98 -14.47 -18.13 -7.80
CA ILE A 98 -15.14 -19.40 -7.92
C ILE A 98 -14.50 -20.35 -6.91
N ASN A 99 -15.29 -21.17 -6.26
CA ASN A 99 -14.79 -22.27 -5.47
C ASN A 99 -15.52 -23.57 -5.86
N TYR A 100 -14.76 -24.66 -5.82
CA TYR A 100 -15.28 -25.98 -6.15
C TYR A 100 -14.73 -27.02 -5.15
N ARG A 101 -15.63 -27.76 -4.49
CA ARG A 101 -15.30 -28.88 -3.61
C ARG A 101 -15.42 -30.19 -4.40
N PHE A 102 -14.29 -30.76 -4.78
CA PHE A 102 -14.23 -32.04 -5.50
C PHE A 102 -14.56 -33.20 -4.61
N SER A 103 -14.01 -33.19 -3.38
CA SER A 103 -14.19 -34.21 -2.36
C SER A 103 -14.22 -33.56 -0.97
N GLU A 104 -14.34 -34.36 0.08
CA GLU A 104 -14.19 -33.91 1.46
C GLU A 104 -12.74 -33.45 1.77
N LYS A 105 -11.79 -33.91 0.95
CA LYS A 105 -10.36 -33.59 1.12
C LYS A 105 -9.87 -32.48 0.19
N ASP A 106 -10.57 -32.23 -0.92
CA ASP A 106 -10.06 -31.38 -2.00
C ASP A 106 -11.01 -30.23 -2.33
N ARG A 107 -10.48 -29.02 -2.26
CA ARG A 107 -11.19 -27.81 -2.64
C ARG A 107 -10.30 -26.90 -3.48
N LEU A 108 -10.82 -26.43 -4.60
CA LEU A 108 -10.15 -25.51 -5.50
C LEU A 108 -10.82 -24.13 -5.47
N PHE A 109 -10.01 -23.09 -5.48
CA PHE A 109 -10.44 -21.71 -5.58
C PHE A 109 -9.75 -21.06 -6.77
N LEU A 110 -10.52 -20.43 -7.62
CA LEU A 110 -10.03 -19.52 -8.65
C LEU A 110 -10.54 -18.13 -8.34
N SER A 111 -9.66 -17.16 -8.26
CA SER A 111 -10.04 -15.75 -8.04
C SER A 111 -9.26 -14.82 -8.95
N GLY A 112 -9.91 -13.73 -9.36
CA GLY A 112 -9.32 -12.66 -10.13
C GLY A 112 -9.71 -11.31 -9.57
N TYR A 113 -8.80 -10.38 -9.68
CA TYR A 113 -8.99 -8.96 -9.38
C TYR A 113 -8.46 -8.14 -10.54
N PHE A 114 -9.18 -7.11 -10.90
CA PHE A 114 -8.73 -6.05 -11.79
C PHE A 114 -9.15 -4.71 -11.22
N GLY A 115 -8.22 -3.78 -11.09
CA GLY A 115 -8.49 -2.43 -10.62
C GLY A 115 -7.67 -1.41 -11.40
N ARG A 116 -8.29 -0.28 -11.71
CA ARG A 116 -7.62 0.83 -12.40
C ARG A 116 -8.12 2.15 -11.84
N ASP A 117 -7.17 3.00 -11.51
CA ASP A 117 -7.35 4.40 -11.16
C ASP A 117 -6.90 5.26 -12.33
N VAL A 118 -7.60 6.37 -12.57
CA VAL A 118 -7.25 7.33 -13.62
C VAL A 118 -7.39 8.74 -13.05
N PHE A 119 -6.31 9.48 -13.10
CA PHE A 119 -6.28 10.89 -12.77
C PHE A 119 -6.01 11.69 -14.03
N ASP A 120 -6.97 12.52 -14.41
CA ASP A 120 -6.87 13.46 -15.53
C ASP A 120 -6.76 14.88 -14.99
N PHE A 121 -5.71 15.58 -15.36
CA PHE A 121 -5.54 16.99 -15.04
C PHE A 121 -5.37 17.79 -16.32
N ASN A 122 -6.20 18.82 -16.49
CA ASN A 122 -6.17 19.73 -17.60
C ASN A 122 -5.98 21.16 -17.07
N ASN A 123 -5.09 21.91 -17.71
CA ASN A 123 -4.99 23.34 -17.54
C ASN A 123 -5.14 23.98 -18.92
N ASN A 124 -6.36 24.38 -19.26
CA ASN A 124 -6.70 24.90 -20.58
C ASN A 124 -6.00 26.23 -20.89
N ARG A 125 -5.71 27.05 -19.86
CA ARG A 125 -4.99 28.32 -20.02
C ARG A 125 -3.55 28.13 -20.50
N ARG A 126 -2.92 27.01 -20.08
CA ARG A 126 -1.52 26.68 -20.41
C ARG A 126 -1.42 25.56 -21.46
N SER A 127 -2.52 25.18 -22.08
CA SER A 127 -2.60 24.02 -23.01
C SER A 127 -1.97 22.74 -22.42
N PHE A 128 -1.93 22.63 -21.08
CA PHE A 128 -1.30 21.51 -20.39
C PHE A 128 -2.32 20.44 -20.02
N LYS A 129 -2.03 19.19 -20.39
CA LYS A 129 -2.85 18.02 -20.06
C LYS A 129 -1.98 16.93 -19.47
N THR A 130 -2.47 16.28 -18.43
CA THR A 130 -1.82 15.12 -17.83
C THR A 130 -2.83 14.03 -17.62
N ASN A 131 -2.46 12.79 -18.01
CA ASN A 131 -3.23 11.58 -17.75
C ASN A 131 -2.35 10.57 -17.00
N ILE A 132 -2.79 10.15 -15.82
CA ILE A 132 -2.05 9.25 -14.96
C ILE A 132 -2.93 8.05 -14.63
N PRO A 133 -2.93 6.99 -15.45
CA PRO A 133 -3.55 5.72 -15.13
C PRO A 133 -2.58 4.79 -14.39
N TRP A 134 -3.05 4.16 -13.31
CA TRP A 134 -2.33 3.07 -12.67
C TRP A 134 -3.30 1.97 -12.24
N GLY A 135 -2.81 0.77 -12.07
CA GLY A 135 -3.69 -0.32 -11.71
C GLY A 135 -2.99 -1.65 -11.53
N ASN A 136 -3.77 -2.63 -11.13
CA ASN A 136 -3.31 -3.95 -10.81
C ASN A 136 -4.27 -5.02 -11.35
N SER A 137 -3.70 -6.10 -11.89
CA SER A 137 -4.44 -7.29 -12.31
C SER A 137 -3.86 -8.49 -11.58
N THR A 138 -4.70 -9.27 -10.89
CA THR A 138 -4.27 -10.49 -10.22
C THR A 138 -5.14 -11.67 -10.60
N ALA A 139 -4.52 -12.84 -10.72
CA ALA A 139 -5.22 -14.12 -10.84
C ALA A 139 -4.61 -15.10 -9.85
N THR A 140 -5.45 -15.84 -9.11
CA THR A 140 -5.00 -16.77 -8.10
C THR A 140 -5.75 -18.09 -8.25
N LEU A 141 -4.99 -19.18 -8.34
CA LEU A 141 -5.49 -20.54 -8.26
C LEU A 141 -4.98 -21.16 -6.96
N ARG A 142 -5.88 -21.56 -6.06
CA ARG A 142 -5.52 -22.17 -4.78
C ARG A 142 -6.18 -23.52 -4.66
N TRP A 143 -5.36 -24.51 -4.36
CA TRP A 143 -5.79 -25.86 -4.01
C TRP A 143 -5.58 -26.11 -2.52
N ASN A 144 -6.67 -26.44 -1.81
CA ASN A 144 -6.63 -26.91 -0.44
C ASN A 144 -6.75 -28.42 -0.45
N HIS A 145 -5.82 -29.12 0.22
CA HIS A 145 -5.84 -30.56 0.35
C HIS A 145 -5.71 -30.98 1.82
N VAL A 146 -6.56 -31.93 2.23
CA VAL A 146 -6.56 -32.54 3.56
C VAL A 146 -5.96 -33.94 3.45
N PHE A 147 -4.69 -34.12 3.79
CA PHE A 147 -4.04 -35.44 3.78
C PHE A 147 -4.67 -36.36 4.83
N ASN A 148 -4.79 -35.86 6.06
CA ASN A 148 -5.39 -36.54 7.18
C ASN A 148 -5.87 -35.51 8.24
N ARG A 149 -6.31 -36.01 9.42
CA ARG A 149 -6.82 -35.12 10.50
C ARG A 149 -5.81 -34.18 11.09
N ARG A 150 -4.50 -34.37 10.82
CA ARG A 150 -3.40 -33.58 11.40
C ARG A 150 -2.61 -32.78 10.35
N LEU A 151 -2.76 -33.07 9.05
CA LEU A 151 -1.95 -32.45 8.01
C LEU A 151 -2.84 -31.88 6.90
N PHE A 152 -2.66 -30.59 6.65
CA PHE A 152 -3.36 -29.80 5.63
C PHE A 152 -2.35 -29.11 4.72
N ALA A 153 -2.67 -28.96 3.46
CA ALA A 153 -1.87 -28.20 2.51
C ALA A 153 -2.71 -27.14 1.79
N ASN A 154 -2.07 -26.00 1.52
CA ASN A 154 -2.57 -24.93 0.67
C ASN A 154 -1.52 -24.63 -0.39
N THR A 155 -1.76 -25.04 -1.63
CA THR A 155 -0.89 -24.71 -2.76
C THR A 155 -1.55 -23.60 -3.58
N THR A 156 -0.83 -22.54 -3.84
CA THR A 156 -1.34 -21.33 -4.51
C THR A 156 -0.44 -20.96 -5.65
N LEU A 157 -0.98 -20.85 -6.85
CA LEU A 157 -0.38 -20.21 -8.01
C LEU A 157 -0.96 -18.81 -8.14
N LEU A 158 -0.10 -17.80 -8.22
CA LEU A 158 -0.47 -16.40 -8.31
C LEU A 158 0.17 -15.76 -9.52
N TYR A 159 -0.62 -15.00 -10.27
CA TYR A 159 -0.17 -14.04 -11.27
C TYR A 159 -0.53 -12.63 -10.82
N ASN A 160 0.40 -11.70 -10.94
CA ASN A 160 0.20 -10.29 -10.63
C ASN A 160 0.85 -9.41 -11.71
N ASP A 161 0.15 -8.36 -12.16
CA ASP A 161 0.65 -7.38 -13.14
C ASP A 161 0.24 -5.98 -12.67
N TYR A 162 1.18 -5.25 -12.09
CA TYR A 162 1.04 -3.84 -11.74
C TYR A 162 1.60 -2.98 -12.86
N LYS A 163 0.83 -1.97 -13.29
CA LYS A 163 1.23 -0.99 -14.29
C LYS A 163 0.89 0.41 -13.86
N PHE A 164 1.81 1.29 -14.17
CA PHE A 164 1.68 2.72 -14.01
C PHE A 164 2.03 3.37 -15.36
N SER A 165 1.34 4.46 -15.70
CA SER A 165 1.68 5.31 -16.84
C SER A 165 1.43 6.77 -16.46
N PHE A 166 2.26 7.63 -16.96
CA PHE A 166 2.13 9.08 -16.89
C PHE A 166 2.27 9.62 -18.29
N LYS A 167 1.31 10.41 -18.73
CA LYS A 167 1.35 11.12 -20.01
C LYS A 167 1.10 12.60 -19.75
N ALA A 168 1.99 13.45 -20.22
CA ALA A 168 1.82 14.88 -20.18
C ALA A 168 1.96 15.44 -21.57
N SER A 169 1.13 16.42 -21.91
CA SER A 169 1.22 17.16 -23.17
C SER A 169 1.05 18.65 -22.92
N GLN A 170 1.82 19.45 -23.66
CA GLN A 170 1.69 20.89 -23.68
C GLN A 170 1.96 21.37 -25.10
N ASP A 171 0.96 22.01 -25.71
CA ASP A 171 0.97 22.39 -27.13
C ASP A 171 1.33 21.18 -28.03
N ASN A 172 2.47 21.23 -28.70
CA ASN A 172 2.96 20.18 -29.60
C ASN A 172 3.97 19.22 -28.95
N PHE A 173 4.22 19.37 -27.63
CA PHE A 173 5.12 18.51 -26.87
C PHE A 173 4.33 17.45 -26.09
N GLU A 174 4.75 16.20 -26.20
CA GLU A 174 4.23 15.08 -25.42
C GLU A 174 5.36 14.36 -24.70
N LEU A 175 5.13 14.04 -23.42
CA LEU A 175 6.01 13.21 -22.59
C LEU A 175 5.22 12.02 -22.09
N GLY A 176 5.76 10.82 -22.25
CA GLY A 176 5.24 9.58 -21.71
C GLY A 176 6.24 8.93 -20.77
N LEU A 177 5.75 8.42 -19.64
CA LEU A 177 6.49 7.59 -18.70
C LEU A 177 5.64 6.37 -18.36
N SER A 178 6.21 5.18 -18.39
CA SER A 178 5.51 3.96 -17.96
C SER A 178 6.45 3.04 -17.19
N SER A 179 5.92 2.37 -16.20
CA SER A 179 6.65 1.40 -15.37
C SER A 179 5.71 0.30 -14.88
N GLY A 180 6.28 -0.83 -14.43
CA GLY A 180 5.46 -1.93 -13.93
C GLY A 180 6.26 -3.06 -13.33
N ILE A 181 5.53 -3.96 -12.66
CA ILE A 181 6.06 -5.22 -12.13
C ILE A 181 5.08 -6.32 -12.48
N ARG A 182 5.62 -7.42 -13.01
CA ARG A 182 4.85 -8.63 -13.26
C ARG A 182 5.46 -9.80 -12.50
N ASP A 183 4.62 -10.50 -11.75
CA ASP A 183 5.03 -11.60 -10.89
C ASP A 183 4.25 -12.86 -11.21
N VAL A 184 4.96 -14.00 -11.19
CA VAL A 184 4.35 -15.34 -11.17
C VAL A 184 4.89 -16.06 -9.94
N SER A 185 4.00 -16.47 -9.04
CA SER A 185 4.41 -17.09 -7.77
C SER A 185 3.74 -18.44 -7.56
N LEU A 186 4.52 -19.40 -7.07
CA LEU A 186 4.03 -20.67 -6.54
C LEU A 186 4.35 -20.71 -5.05
N LYS A 187 3.32 -20.90 -4.24
CA LYS A 187 3.45 -21.01 -2.78
C LYS A 187 2.75 -22.27 -2.28
N THR A 188 3.40 -22.99 -1.37
CA THR A 188 2.79 -24.13 -0.67
C THR A 188 2.99 -23.94 0.83
N ASP A 189 1.89 -23.92 1.57
CA ASP A 189 1.85 -23.87 3.03
C ASP A 189 1.29 -25.18 3.55
N LEU A 190 1.97 -25.80 4.53
CA LEU A 190 1.51 -27.00 5.22
C LEU A 190 1.27 -26.68 6.69
N ASP A 191 0.10 -27.00 7.19
CA ASP A 191 -0.26 -26.93 8.61
C ASP A 191 -0.29 -28.35 9.17
N TYR A 192 0.54 -28.63 10.20
CA TYR A 192 0.67 -29.92 10.84
C TYR A 192 0.46 -29.83 12.35
N TYR A 193 -0.40 -30.67 12.86
CA TYR A 193 -0.79 -30.74 14.27
C TYR A 193 -0.30 -32.07 14.89
N PRO A 194 1.01 -32.17 15.27
CA PRO A 194 1.55 -33.40 15.83
C PRO A 194 0.93 -33.73 17.20
N LEU A 195 0.73 -32.72 18.03
CA LEU A 195 0.20 -32.77 19.38
C LEU A 195 -0.85 -31.65 19.57
N PRO A 196 -1.75 -31.75 20.56
CA PRO A 196 -2.77 -30.72 20.80
C PRO A 196 -2.22 -29.33 21.08
N ASN A 197 -1.05 -29.24 21.70
CA ASN A 197 -0.39 -27.99 22.09
C ASN A 197 0.68 -27.51 21.10
N HIS A 198 0.86 -28.16 19.97
CA HIS A 198 1.81 -27.77 18.92
C HIS A 198 1.09 -27.61 17.57
N LYS A 199 1.32 -26.48 16.95
CA LYS A 199 0.89 -26.21 15.58
C LYS A 199 2.09 -25.83 14.73
N LEU A 200 2.63 -26.82 14.04
CA LEU A 200 3.71 -26.63 13.08
C LEU A 200 3.16 -26.09 11.77
N LYS A 201 3.79 -25.05 11.26
CA LYS A 201 3.54 -24.54 9.92
C LYS A 201 4.86 -24.44 9.17
N PHE A 202 4.91 -25.04 7.98
CA PHE A 202 6.09 -24.99 7.12
C PHE A 202 5.69 -24.88 5.66
N GLY A 203 6.59 -24.41 4.83
CA GLY A 203 6.28 -24.24 3.42
C GLY A 203 7.35 -23.56 2.63
N GLY A 204 7.02 -23.32 1.36
CA GLY A 204 7.92 -22.68 0.42
C GLY A 204 7.19 -21.71 -0.51
N LEU A 205 7.95 -20.75 -1.01
CA LEU A 205 7.54 -19.76 -2.00
C LEU A 205 8.62 -19.69 -3.07
N PHE A 206 8.19 -19.64 -4.32
CA PHE A 206 9.02 -19.25 -5.45
C PHE A 206 8.27 -18.18 -6.23
N THR A 207 8.95 -17.08 -6.58
CA THR A 207 8.39 -15.99 -7.40
C THR A 207 9.38 -15.63 -8.50
N TRP A 208 8.89 -15.63 -9.73
CA TRP A 208 9.55 -15.05 -10.87
C TRP A 208 9.07 -13.60 -11.03
N HIS A 209 10.01 -12.66 -11.03
CA HIS A 209 9.75 -11.23 -11.19
C HIS A 209 10.22 -10.73 -12.55
N LYS A 210 9.39 -9.87 -13.15
CA LYS A 210 9.75 -9.06 -14.31
C LYS A 210 9.51 -7.60 -13.96
N PHE A 211 10.56 -6.80 -13.90
CA PHE A 211 10.50 -5.36 -13.68
C PHE A 211 10.57 -4.65 -15.02
N ILE A 212 9.59 -3.81 -15.28
CA ILE A 212 9.53 -2.91 -16.42
C ILE A 212 10.01 -1.56 -15.91
N PRO A 213 11.24 -1.12 -16.27
CA PRO A 213 11.79 0.14 -15.79
C PRO A 213 10.99 1.34 -16.32
N ASN A 214 11.36 2.53 -15.88
CA ASN A 214 10.77 3.75 -16.41
C ASN A 214 11.10 3.92 -17.89
N VAL A 215 10.16 3.56 -18.76
CA VAL A 215 10.26 3.83 -20.20
C VAL A 215 9.80 5.25 -20.44
N VAL A 216 10.72 6.13 -20.79
CA VAL A 216 10.46 7.53 -21.14
C VAL A 216 10.32 7.64 -22.66
N SER A 217 9.24 8.25 -23.12
CA SER A 217 9.02 8.58 -24.53
C SER A 217 8.69 10.06 -24.66
N GLY A 218 9.16 10.70 -25.71
CA GLY A 218 8.89 12.10 -25.99
C GLY A 218 8.52 12.31 -27.45
N ARG A 219 7.69 13.29 -27.72
CA ARG A 219 7.36 13.75 -29.08
C ARG A 219 7.25 15.27 -29.08
N GLN A 220 7.84 15.90 -30.08
CA GLN A 220 7.65 17.31 -30.37
C GLN A 220 7.30 17.46 -31.86
N ASP A 221 6.10 17.94 -32.15
CA ASP A 221 5.53 17.96 -33.49
C ASP A 221 5.53 16.56 -34.16
N SER A 222 6.26 16.40 -35.26
CA SER A 222 6.45 15.13 -35.96
C SER A 222 7.70 14.36 -35.53
N ILE A 223 8.54 14.94 -34.65
CA ILE A 223 9.79 14.32 -34.17
C ILE A 223 9.46 13.48 -32.95
N VAL A 224 9.68 12.17 -33.06
CA VAL A 224 9.55 11.23 -31.95
C VAL A 224 10.96 10.99 -31.39
N PHE A 225 11.14 11.33 -30.10
CA PHE A 225 12.35 10.97 -29.38
C PHE A 225 12.27 9.48 -29.07
N ALA A 226 13.30 8.74 -29.45
CA ALA A 226 13.37 7.32 -29.16
C ALA A 226 13.22 7.10 -27.65
N PRO A 227 12.40 6.13 -27.20
CA PRO A 227 12.35 5.77 -25.81
C PRO A 227 13.74 5.36 -25.34
N ASN A 228 14.05 5.67 -24.07
CA ASN A 228 15.23 5.07 -23.47
C ASN A 228 15.04 3.55 -23.49
N ASN A 229 15.99 2.83 -24.08
CA ASN A 229 15.96 1.37 -24.14
C ASN A 229 16.51 0.76 -22.84
N GLU A 230 16.03 1.24 -21.67
CA GLU A 230 16.37 0.59 -20.42
C GLU A 230 15.86 -0.86 -20.46
N PRO A 231 16.73 -1.86 -20.34
CA PRO A 231 16.32 -3.24 -20.45
C PRO A 231 15.45 -3.66 -19.27
N GLU A 232 14.49 -4.50 -19.53
CA GLU A 232 13.70 -5.14 -18.49
C GLU A 232 14.61 -5.92 -17.55
N LYS A 233 14.33 -5.86 -16.23
CA LYS A 233 15.11 -6.58 -15.23
C LYS A 233 14.34 -7.80 -14.74
N TYR A 234 15.02 -8.91 -14.58
CA TYR A 234 14.41 -10.17 -14.15
C TYR A 234 15.04 -10.64 -12.85
N ALA A 235 14.22 -11.29 -12.02
CA ALA A 235 14.71 -11.89 -10.78
C ALA A 235 13.90 -13.12 -10.39
N ALA A 236 14.55 -14.03 -9.65
CA ALA A 236 13.90 -15.14 -8.97
C ALA A 236 14.02 -14.95 -7.45
N GLU A 237 12.89 -14.96 -6.75
CA GLU A 237 12.84 -14.97 -5.29
C GLU A 237 12.38 -16.35 -4.82
N ALA A 238 13.12 -16.97 -3.89
CA ALA A 238 12.75 -18.23 -3.27
C ALA A 238 12.80 -18.10 -1.75
N ALA A 239 11.90 -18.79 -1.06
CA ALA A 239 11.93 -18.84 0.38
C ALA A 239 11.37 -20.16 0.92
N LEU A 240 11.99 -20.64 2.00
CA LEU A 240 11.54 -21.77 2.80
C LEU A 240 11.33 -21.30 4.24
N TYR A 241 10.35 -21.84 4.92
CA TYR A 241 10.10 -21.48 6.32
C TYR A 241 9.55 -22.65 7.11
N ILE A 242 9.80 -22.59 8.42
CA ILE A 242 9.19 -23.43 9.43
C ILE A 242 8.93 -22.61 10.68
N GLN A 243 7.80 -22.84 11.32
CA GLN A 243 7.45 -22.25 12.62
C GLN A 243 6.62 -23.22 13.44
N ASP A 244 6.64 -23.03 14.74
CA ASP A 244 5.77 -23.71 15.69
C ASP A 244 5.03 -22.69 16.57
N ASP A 245 3.74 -22.91 16.74
CA ASP A 245 2.91 -22.29 17.75
C ASP A 245 2.78 -23.27 18.92
N TRP A 246 3.54 -23.06 19.99
CA TRP A 246 3.59 -23.95 21.15
C TRP A 246 2.82 -23.34 22.34
N GLU A 247 1.83 -24.04 22.83
CA GLU A 247 1.10 -23.71 24.05
C GLU A 247 1.72 -24.45 25.23
N ILE A 248 2.37 -23.70 26.14
CA ILE A 248 3.11 -24.23 27.30
C ILE A 248 2.26 -24.01 28.56
N GLY A 249 1.52 -25.04 28.93
CA GLY A 249 0.51 -24.95 29.96
C GLY A 249 -0.60 -23.95 29.57
N GLU A 250 -1.24 -23.35 30.60
CA GLU A 250 -2.40 -22.45 30.37
C GLU A 250 -1.99 -20.99 30.14
N LYS A 251 -0.78 -20.59 30.56
CA LYS A 251 -0.37 -19.18 30.62
C LYS A 251 0.57 -18.75 29.51
N TRP A 252 1.40 -19.65 29.00
CA TRP A 252 2.43 -19.30 28.03
C TRP A 252 2.09 -19.78 26.63
N LYS A 253 2.30 -18.90 25.67
CA LYS A 253 2.26 -19.25 24.24
C LYS A 253 3.52 -18.71 23.58
N LEU A 254 4.28 -19.61 22.96
CA LEU A 254 5.49 -19.30 22.21
C LEU A 254 5.25 -19.58 20.73
N ASN A 255 5.39 -18.56 19.89
CA ASN A 255 5.52 -18.71 18.44
C ASN A 255 6.98 -18.48 18.10
N TYR A 256 7.62 -19.43 17.47
CA TYR A 256 9.00 -19.31 17.01
C TYR A 256 9.17 -19.97 15.66
N GLY A 257 10.06 -19.42 14.87
CA GLY A 257 10.29 -19.94 13.52
C GLY A 257 11.47 -19.28 12.83
N ILE A 258 11.82 -19.85 11.73
CA ILE A 258 12.86 -19.37 10.86
C ILE A 258 12.39 -19.40 9.42
N ARG A 259 12.75 -18.38 8.68
CA ARG A 259 12.60 -18.31 7.22
C ARG A 259 13.99 -18.12 6.64
N PHE A 260 14.30 -18.84 5.57
CA PHE A 260 15.41 -18.54 4.69
C PHE A 260 14.85 -18.00 3.39
N SER A 261 15.32 -16.86 2.94
CA SER A 261 14.94 -16.31 1.63
C SER A 261 16.17 -16.02 0.79
N SER A 262 16.06 -16.18 -0.51
CA SER A 262 17.06 -15.82 -1.50
C SER A 262 16.44 -15.05 -2.64
N PHE A 263 17.20 -14.14 -3.22
CA PHE A 263 16.83 -13.34 -4.37
C PHE A 263 17.99 -13.30 -5.34
N THR A 264 17.74 -13.69 -6.58
CA THR A 264 18.75 -13.73 -7.64
C THR A 264 18.33 -12.81 -8.77
N GLN A 265 19.11 -11.76 -9.01
CA GLN A 265 19.03 -10.99 -10.25
C GLN A 265 19.47 -11.88 -11.40
N ILE A 266 18.71 -11.91 -12.49
CA ILE A 266 18.91 -12.81 -13.63
C ILE A 266 18.98 -11.98 -14.92
N GLY A 267 19.82 -12.42 -15.85
CA GLY A 267 19.92 -11.84 -17.20
C GLY A 267 18.64 -12.05 -18.05
N PRO A 268 18.53 -11.34 -19.18
CA PRO A 268 19.63 -10.62 -19.85
C PRO A 268 20.02 -9.33 -19.13
N TYR A 269 21.30 -9.09 -18.97
CA TYR A 269 21.83 -7.91 -18.28
C TYR A 269 23.25 -7.59 -18.72
N ILE A 270 23.60 -6.31 -18.82
CA ILE A 270 24.96 -5.86 -19.08
C ILE A 270 25.46 -5.14 -17.82
N LYS A 271 26.46 -5.71 -17.17
CA LYS A 271 27.12 -5.11 -16.02
C LYS A 271 28.32 -4.31 -16.50
N TYR A 272 28.34 -3.01 -16.21
CA TYR A 272 29.48 -2.14 -16.52
C TYR A 272 30.41 -2.01 -15.32
N VAL A 273 31.73 -2.10 -15.59
CA VAL A 273 32.78 -1.67 -14.67
C VAL A 273 33.09 -0.22 -15.01
N ARG A 274 33.09 0.66 -14.02
CA ARG A 274 33.34 2.09 -14.20
C ARG A 274 34.53 2.53 -13.40
N ASP A 275 35.24 3.58 -13.87
CA ASP A 275 36.23 4.31 -13.09
C ASP A 275 35.58 5.24 -12.04
N ASN A 276 36.43 5.97 -11.30
CA ASN A 276 35.99 6.92 -10.30
C ASN A 276 35.22 8.13 -10.89
N ASP A 277 35.41 8.41 -12.17
CA ASP A 277 34.77 9.49 -12.91
C ASP A 277 33.48 9.04 -13.60
N GLY A 278 33.11 7.75 -13.45
CA GLY A 278 31.89 7.17 -14.01
C GLY A 278 32.03 6.66 -15.46
N ASN A 279 33.22 6.69 -16.07
CA ASN A 279 33.44 6.21 -17.43
C ASN A 279 33.39 4.68 -17.44
N LYS A 280 32.81 4.11 -18.50
CA LYS A 280 32.74 2.65 -18.71
C LYS A 280 34.12 2.10 -19.13
N LEU A 281 34.74 1.31 -18.27
CA LEU A 281 36.05 0.64 -18.53
C LEU A 281 35.87 -0.71 -19.19
N ASP A 282 34.91 -1.50 -18.71
CA ASP A 282 34.67 -2.87 -19.16
C ASP A 282 33.19 -3.23 -18.98
N SER A 283 32.76 -4.32 -19.62
CA SER A 283 31.40 -4.83 -19.49
C SER A 283 31.36 -6.35 -19.47
N THR A 284 30.47 -6.89 -18.66
CA THR A 284 30.15 -8.32 -18.62
C THR A 284 28.71 -8.50 -19.09
N VAL A 285 28.51 -9.29 -20.12
CA VAL A 285 27.19 -9.61 -20.67
C VAL A 285 26.71 -10.92 -20.02
N TYR A 286 25.51 -10.87 -19.47
CA TYR A 286 24.79 -12.03 -18.94
C TYR A 286 23.62 -12.34 -19.87
N ASN A 287 23.54 -13.58 -20.32
CA ASN A 287 22.45 -14.04 -21.19
C ASN A 287 21.18 -14.30 -20.40
N SER A 288 20.08 -14.59 -21.10
CA SER A 288 18.82 -14.94 -20.46
C SER A 288 18.99 -16.11 -19.49
N PHE A 289 18.41 -15.97 -18.28
CA PHE A 289 18.48 -16.94 -17.17
C PHE A 289 19.85 -17.09 -16.48
N GLU A 290 20.88 -16.40 -16.90
CA GLU A 290 22.16 -16.40 -16.18
C GLU A 290 22.07 -15.59 -14.88
N PRO A 291 22.56 -16.13 -13.74
CA PRO A 291 22.56 -15.40 -12.47
C PRO A 291 23.60 -14.27 -12.47
N VAL A 292 23.17 -13.05 -12.24
CA VAL A 292 24.03 -11.86 -12.15
C VAL A 292 24.51 -11.64 -10.72
N LYS A 293 23.59 -11.69 -9.77
CA LYS A 293 23.86 -11.51 -8.34
C LYS A 293 22.81 -12.22 -7.50
N THR A 294 23.27 -13.01 -6.53
CA THR A 294 22.40 -13.68 -5.55
C THR A 294 22.63 -13.10 -4.17
N TYR A 295 21.54 -12.85 -3.47
CA TYR A 295 21.47 -12.52 -2.05
C TYR A 295 20.67 -13.58 -1.32
N GLY A 296 21.00 -13.83 -0.07
CA GLY A 296 20.23 -14.74 0.78
C GLY A 296 20.41 -14.43 2.25
N GLY A 297 19.50 -14.90 3.08
CA GLY A 297 19.60 -14.71 4.51
C GLY A 297 18.54 -15.41 5.33
N PHE A 298 18.89 -15.65 6.59
CA PHE A 298 17.97 -16.20 7.59
C PHE A 298 17.18 -15.09 8.26
N GLU A 299 15.90 -15.33 8.46
CA GLU A 299 14.95 -14.43 9.09
C GLU A 299 14.34 -15.10 10.33
N PRO A 300 15.07 -15.14 11.48
CA PRO A 300 14.57 -15.69 12.73
C PRO A 300 13.43 -14.82 13.27
N ARG A 301 12.48 -15.45 13.92
CA ARG A 301 11.29 -14.82 14.52
C ARG A 301 10.88 -15.52 15.77
N MET A 302 10.51 -14.72 16.77
CA MET A 302 10.03 -15.24 18.04
C MET A 302 8.98 -14.28 18.61
N THR A 303 7.91 -14.83 19.13
CA THR A 303 6.89 -14.11 19.89
C THR A 303 6.52 -14.91 21.12
N LEU A 304 6.64 -14.30 22.30
CA LEU A 304 6.25 -14.86 23.55
C LEU A 304 5.03 -14.11 24.08
N ARG A 305 3.99 -14.83 24.47
CA ARG A 305 2.83 -14.30 25.19
C ARG A 305 2.73 -14.97 26.56
N TYR A 306 2.52 -14.14 27.58
CA TYR A 306 2.20 -14.57 28.92
C TYR A 306 0.82 -14.06 29.34
N ALA A 307 -0.09 -14.97 29.68
CA ALA A 307 -1.39 -14.64 30.25
C ALA A 307 -1.21 -14.45 31.76
N VAL A 308 -1.25 -13.20 32.24
CA VAL A 308 -1.19 -12.86 33.66
C VAL A 308 -2.41 -13.42 34.38
N ASN A 309 -3.59 -13.20 33.77
CA ASN A 309 -4.88 -13.73 34.14
C ASN A 309 -5.79 -13.80 32.88
N GLU A 310 -7.07 -14.13 33.03
CA GLU A 310 -8.03 -14.27 31.93
C GLU A 310 -8.25 -12.96 31.14
N GLU A 311 -8.05 -11.80 31.78
CA GLU A 311 -8.28 -10.49 31.16
C GLU A 311 -7.00 -9.81 30.69
N THR A 312 -5.82 -10.21 31.19
CA THR A 312 -4.57 -9.48 31.00
C THR A 312 -3.48 -10.37 30.44
N SER A 313 -2.82 -9.94 29.37
CA SER A 313 -1.65 -10.62 28.83
C SER A 313 -0.56 -9.63 28.42
N VAL A 314 0.69 -10.10 28.50
CA VAL A 314 1.89 -9.42 28.03
C VAL A 314 2.43 -10.19 26.83
N LYS A 315 2.93 -9.47 25.84
CA LYS A 315 3.50 -10.05 24.62
C LYS A 315 4.83 -9.36 24.33
N ALA A 316 5.85 -10.14 23.95
CA ALA A 316 7.10 -9.63 23.44
C ALA A 316 7.47 -10.35 22.14
N SER A 317 8.10 -9.65 21.21
CA SER A 317 8.50 -10.26 19.94
C SER A 317 9.78 -9.65 19.39
N VAL A 318 10.51 -10.49 18.64
CA VAL A 318 11.66 -10.11 17.83
C VAL A 318 11.50 -10.75 16.45
N THR A 319 11.75 -9.95 15.41
CA THR A 319 11.62 -10.40 14.02
C THR A 319 12.72 -9.78 13.17
N ARG A 320 13.42 -10.60 12.40
CA ARG A 320 14.29 -10.15 11.33
C ARG A 320 13.60 -10.31 10.00
N ASN A 321 13.65 -9.29 9.13
CA ASN A 321 13.07 -9.32 7.79
C ASN A 321 14.08 -8.84 6.76
N LEU A 322 13.98 -9.41 5.55
CA LEU A 322 14.70 -8.99 4.35
C LEU A 322 13.68 -8.45 3.33
N GLN A 323 14.07 -7.42 2.60
CA GLN A 323 13.27 -6.85 1.51
C GLN A 323 14.14 -6.71 0.27
N TYR A 324 13.68 -7.29 -0.83
CA TYR A 324 14.40 -7.35 -2.10
C TYR A 324 13.83 -6.40 -3.17
N ILE A 325 12.64 -5.89 -2.97
CA ILE A 325 11.97 -4.96 -3.89
C ILE A 325 11.75 -3.64 -3.15
N HIS A 326 12.29 -2.56 -3.69
CA HIS A 326 12.35 -1.25 -3.06
C HIS A 326 11.49 -0.25 -3.81
N LEU A 327 10.80 0.63 -3.09
CA LEU A 327 10.13 1.79 -3.64
C LEU A 327 10.99 3.02 -3.36
N VAL A 328 11.52 3.62 -4.41
CA VAL A 328 12.36 4.81 -4.33
C VAL A 328 11.58 6.01 -4.86
N SER A 329 11.54 7.08 -4.10
CA SER A 329 10.75 8.26 -4.40
C SER A 329 11.57 9.52 -4.18
N ASN A 330 11.56 10.42 -5.16
CA ASN A 330 12.22 11.74 -5.05
C ASN A 330 11.23 12.85 -4.71
N SER A 331 9.98 12.55 -4.42
CA SER A 331 8.93 13.51 -4.08
C SER A 331 8.57 13.49 -2.59
N ALA A 332 8.05 14.61 -2.08
CA ALA A 332 7.58 14.72 -0.70
C ALA A 332 6.42 13.76 -0.38
N ASN A 333 5.62 13.40 -1.37
CA ASN A 333 4.51 12.45 -1.25
C ASN A 333 4.78 11.20 -2.09
N THR A 334 4.22 10.06 -1.68
CA THR A 334 4.19 8.88 -2.54
C THR A 334 3.26 9.13 -3.71
N LEU A 335 3.81 9.07 -4.90
CA LEU A 335 3.06 9.19 -6.15
C LEU A 335 3.08 7.85 -6.88
N PRO A 336 2.12 7.57 -7.75
CA PRO A 336 2.19 6.39 -8.62
C PRO A 336 3.46 6.35 -9.49
N THR A 337 4.12 7.50 -9.65
CA THR A 337 5.39 7.68 -10.38
C THR A 337 6.63 7.21 -9.62
N ASP A 338 6.51 6.84 -8.34
CA ASP A 338 7.63 6.31 -7.55
C ASP A 338 8.15 5.01 -8.18
N LEU A 339 9.48 4.85 -8.19
CA LEU A 339 10.15 3.78 -8.91
C LEU A 339 10.26 2.51 -8.06
N TRP A 340 9.78 1.39 -8.60
CA TRP A 340 10.00 0.06 -8.04
C TRP A 340 11.32 -0.52 -8.57
N VAL A 341 12.26 -0.79 -7.67
CA VAL A 341 13.60 -1.25 -8.00
C VAL A 341 13.86 -2.60 -7.31
N PRO A 342 14.32 -3.63 -8.04
CA PRO A 342 14.78 -4.87 -7.43
C PRO A 342 16.14 -4.69 -6.74
N SER A 343 16.49 -5.62 -5.87
CA SER A 343 17.88 -5.80 -5.47
C SER A 343 18.70 -6.28 -6.67
N THR A 344 19.81 -5.58 -6.92
CA THR A 344 20.74 -5.84 -8.03
C THR A 344 22.17 -5.94 -7.51
N TYR A 345 23.14 -6.05 -8.38
CA TYR A 345 24.54 -6.00 -7.92
C TYR A 345 24.91 -4.65 -7.26
N ILE A 346 24.16 -3.56 -7.57
CA ILE A 346 24.30 -2.23 -6.95
C ILE A 346 23.41 -2.12 -5.70
N VAL A 347 22.14 -2.47 -5.83
CA VAL A 347 21.12 -2.28 -4.80
C VAL A 347 21.04 -3.50 -3.88
N LYS A 348 21.61 -3.38 -2.68
CA LYS A 348 21.58 -4.45 -1.68
C LYS A 348 20.19 -4.60 -1.05
N PRO A 349 19.82 -5.82 -0.62
CA PRO A 349 18.58 -6.03 0.15
C PRO A 349 18.55 -5.16 1.40
N GLN A 350 17.39 -4.57 1.68
CA GLN A 350 17.17 -3.90 2.96
C GLN A 350 16.92 -4.93 4.05
N VAL A 351 17.43 -4.65 5.25
CA VAL A 351 17.30 -5.52 6.42
C VAL A 351 16.62 -4.75 7.54
N SER A 352 15.71 -5.40 8.25
CA SER A 352 15.07 -4.86 9.44
C SER A 352 15.15 -5.83 10.60
N TRP A 353 15.50 -5.32 11.79
CA TRP A 353 15.22 -5.95 13.05
C TRP A 353 14.11 -5.18 13.76
N LEU A 354 13.03 -5.86 14.11
CA LEU A 354 11.88 -5.30 14.81
C LEU A 354 11.77 -5.96 16.18
N TYR A 355 11.79 -5.15 17.22
CA TYR A 355 11.52 -5.51 18.62
C TYR A 355 10.20 -4.87 19.03
N ALA A 356 9.30 -5.62 19.63
CA ALA A 356 8.04 -5.08 20.12
C ALA A 356 7.65 -5.73 21.44
N ALA A 357 7.05 -4.94 22.33
CA ALA A 357 6.46 -5.40 23.58
C ALA A 357 5.09 -4.76 23.76
N GLY A 358 4.13 -5.49 24.32
CA GLY A 358 2.76 -4.98 24.48
C GLY A 358 2.07 -5.55 25.70
N LEU A 359 1.23 -4.72 26.31
CA LEU A 359 0.28 -5.05 27.37
C LEU A 359 -1.12 -5.01 26.78
N PHE A 360 -1.89 -6.07 26.97
CA PHE A 360 -3.25 -6.23 26.47
C PHE A 360 -4.16 -6.50 27.66
N ARG A 361 -5.23 -5.75 27.79
CA ARG A 361 -6.18 -5.94 28.88
C ARG A 361 -7.62 -5.69 28.42
N ASN A 362 -8.49 -6.61 28.82
CA ASN A 362 -9.92 -6.50 28.65
C ASN A 362 -10.57 -6.04 29.97
N PHE A 363 -11.67 -5.30 29.87
CA PHE A 363 -12.41 -4.78 31.02
C PHE A 363 -13.91 -5.04 30.84
N LYS A 364 -14.63 -5.12 31.97
CA LYS A 364 -16.09 -5.22 32.02
C LYS A 364 -16.63 -6.32 31.11
N ASP A 365 -16.28 -7.56 31.42
CA ASP A 365 -16.69 -8.76 30.66
C ASP A 365 -16.40 -8.66 29.16
N ASN A 366 -15.20 -8.24 28.81
CA ASN A 366 -14.77 -8.01 27.43
C ASN A 366 -15.61 -6.96 26.69
N THR A 367 -16.15 -5.98 27.39
CA THR A 367 -16.79 -4.82 26.77
C THR A 367 -15.78 -3.85 26.19
N TYR A 368 -14.65 -3.70 26.87
CA TYR A 368 -13.52 -2.89 26.42
C TYR A 368 -12.29 -3.76 26.22
N GLU A 369 -11.67 -3.65 25.08
CA GLU A 369 -10.38 -4.24 24.74
C GLU A 369 -9.36 -3.12 24.65
N THR A 370 -8.24 -3.23 25.37
CA THR A 370 -7.19 -2.21 25.36
C THR A 370 -5.84 -2.83 25.08
N SER A 371 -4.99 -2.10 24.39
CA SER A 371 -3.58 -2.45 24.24
C SER A 371 -2.68 -1.22 24.31
N LEU A 372 -1.50 -1.42 24.89
CA LEU A 372 -0.37 -0.49 24.84
C LEU A 372 0.81 -1.28 24.28
N GLU A 373 1.31 -0.85 23.14
CA GLU A 373 2.40 -1.53 22.43
C GLU A 373 3.56 -0.56 22.22
N LEU A 374 4.78 -1.00 22.46
CA LEU A 374 6.02 -0.27 22.21
C LEU A 374 6.81 -1.02 21.15
N TYR A 375 7.49 -0.30 20.27
CA TYR A 375 8.33 -0.92 19.26
C TYR A 375 9.61 -0.12 19.01
N TYR A 376 10.64 -0.85 18.58
CA TYR A 376 11.88 -0.32 18.04
C TYR A 376 12.27 -1.10 16.79
N LYS A 377 12.63 -0.40 15.72
CA LYS A 377 13.03 -0.96 14.43
C LYS A 377 14.38 -0.41 14.00
N ASP A 378 15.36 -1.30 13.77
CA ASP A 378 16.65 -1.00 13.15
C ASP A 378 16.57 -1.35 11.66
N LEU A 379 16.96 -0.42 10.79
CA LEU A 379 16.87 -0.53 9.33
C LEU A 379 18.25 -0.33 8.71
N ARG A 380 18.65 -1.28 7.86
CA ARG A 380 19.94 -1.24 7.16
C ARG A 380 19.76 -1.29 5.66
N ASN A 381 20.78 -0.79 4.93
CA ASN A 381 20.79 -0.69 3.47
C ASN A 381 19.56 0.09 2.94
N GLN A 382 19.19 1.16 3.62
CA GLN A 382 18.14 2.06 3.12
C GLN A 382 18.61 2.73 1.85
N VAL A 383 17.69 2.96 0.90
CA VAL A 383 17.98 3.52 -0.43
C VAL A 383 17.35 4.89 -0.55
N GLU A 384 18.08 5.86 -1.06
CA GLU A 384 17.62 7.20 -1.45
C GLU A 384 18.35 7.63 -2.74
N TYR A 385 17.82 8.64 -3.43
CA TYR A 385 18.55 9.32 -4.48
C TYR A 385 19.68 10.18 -3.89
N LYS A 386 20.76 10.34 -4.66
CA LYS A 386 21.82 11.32 -4.34
C LYS A 386 21.25 12.73 -4.29
N GLU A 387 21.92 13.61 -3.59
CA GLU A 387 21.56 15.03 -3.54
C GLU A 387 21.64 15.65 -4.94
N GLY A 388 20.68 16.52 -5.26
CA GLY A 388 20.62 17.15 -6.58
C GLY A 388 20.15 16.25 -7.73
N TYR A 389 19.69 15.02 -7.45
CA TYR A 389 19.17 14.15 -8.50
C TYR A 389 18.07 14.82 -9.32
N THR A 390 18.25 14.80 -10.62
CA THR A 390 17.23 15.16 -11.60
C THR A 390 16.97 13.96 -12.51
N PRO A 391 15.69 13.67 -12.84
CA PRO A 391 15.37 12.57 -13.75
C PRO A 391 16.17 12.66 -15.04
N SER A 392 16.91 11.62 -15.36
CA SER A 392 17.73 11.51 -16.56
C SER A 392 17.36 10.24 -17.33
N LEU A 393 17.92 10.07 -18.52
CA LEU A 393 17.78 8.85 -19.33
C LEU A 393 18.73 7.72 -18.89
N ASN A 394 19.57 7.94 -17.88
CA ASN A 394 20.50 6.95 -17.34
C ASN A 394 19.79 5.97 -16.40
N ASP A 395 20.44 4.82 -16.12
CA ASP A 395 19.92 3.86 -15.13
C ASP A 395 19.82 4.55 -13.75
N PRO A 396 18.62 4.67 -13.18
CA PRO A 396 18.41 5.35 -11.91
C PRO A 396 19.17 4.69 -10.75
N GLU A 397 19.60 3.43 -10.87
CA GLU A 397 20.35 2.75 -9.81
C GLU A 397 21.74 3.37 -9.56
N GLU A 398 22.33 4.01 -10.58
CA GLU A 398 23.60 4.72 -10.46
C GLU A 398 23.48 6.01 -9.65
N GLU A 399 22.25 6.51 -9.51
CA GLU A 399 21.92 7.73 -8.75
C GLU A 399 21.48 7.44 -7.31
N PHE A 400 21.61 6.20 -6.85
CA PHE A 400 21.25 5.84 -5.49
C PHE A 400 22.41 5.97 -4.51
N THR A 401 22.07 6.29 -3.28
CA THR A 401 22.95 6.23 -2.12
C THR A 401 22.35 5.30 -1.06
N PHE A 402 23.19 4.75 -0.18
CA PHE A 402 22.80 3.75 0.78
C PHE A 402 23.10 4.21 2.20
N GLY A 403 22.15 3.97 3.11
CA GLY A 403 22.23 4.40 4.48
C GLY A 403 21.57 3.45 5.46
N LYS A 404 21.36 3.95 6.66
CA LYS A 404 20.66 3.28 7.75
C LYS A 404 19.46 4.11 8.20
N GLY A 405 18.55 3.46 8.91
CA GLY A 405 17.40 4.14 9.50
C GLY A 405 16.97 3.45 10.79
N TRP A 406 16.12 4.10 11.55
CA TRP A 406 15.47 3.53 12.73
C TRP A 406 14.13 4.20 12.97
N SER A 407 13.22 3.43 13.54
CA SER A 407 11.89 3.91 13.94
C SER A 407 11.53 3.35 15.30
N TYR A 408 10.90 4.16 16.14
CA TYR A 408 10.41 3.72 17.43
C TYR A 408 9.15 4.49 17.81
N GLY A 409 8.37 3.90 18.69
CA GLY A 409 7.13 4.54 19.13
C GLY A 409 6.32 3.71 20.11
N GLY A 410 5.20 4.31 20.51
CA GLY A 410 4.18 3.69 21.33
C GLY A 410 2.80 3.83 20.70
N GLU A 411 2.01 2.78 20.79
CA GLU A 411 0.66 2.69 20.25
C GLU A 411 -0.33 2.33 21.36
N LEU A 412 -1.39 3.12 21.51
CA LEU A 412 -2.50 2.88 22.42
C LEU A 412 -3.75 2.57 21.59
N LEU A 413 -4.45 1.49 21.91
CA LEU A 413 -5.76 1.17 21.39
C LEU A 413 -6.75 0.99 22.52
N ILE A 414 -7.93 1.60 22.39
CA ILE A 414 -9.08 1.38 23.27
C ILE A 414 -10.27 1.06 22.34
N ASN A 415 -10.80 -0.15 22.45
CA ASN A 415 -11.90 -0.64 21.62
C ASN A 415 -13.09 -1.02 22.51
N LYS A 416 -14.25 -0.42 22.25
CA LYS A 416 -15.52 -0.76 22.91
C LYS A 416 -16.38 -1.57 21.96
N VAL A 417 -16.59 -2.86 22.27
CA VAL A 417 -17.22 -3.83 21.37
C VAL A 417 -18.68 -4.13 21.67
N LYS A 418 -19.19 -3.77 22.86
CA LYS A 418 -20.58 -4.07 23.28
C LYS A 418 -21.40 -2.82 23.58
N GLY A 419 -22.72 -2.95 23.43
CA GLY A 419 -23.72 -1.91 23.74
C GLY A 419 -24.17 -1.12 22.52
N ARG A 420 -25.07 -0.15 22.73
CA ARG A 420 -25.60 0.71 21.65
C ARG A 420 -24.54 1.63 21.05
N PHE A 421 -23.56 2.01 21.84
CA PHE A 421 -22.38 2.75 21.39
C PHE A 421 -21.21 1.80 21.35
N THR A 422 -20.60 1.63 20.17
CA THR A 422 -19.38 0.84 19.92
C THR A 422 -18.39 1.67 19.13
N GLY A 423 -17.12 1.32 19.19
CA GLY A 423 -16.10 2.05 18.45
C GLY A 423 -14.73 1.90 19.08
N TRP A 424 -13.76 2.57 18.49
CA TRP A 424 -12.38 2.49 18.97
C TRP A 424 -11.67 3.84 18.87
N PHE A 425 -10.68 3.99 19.72
CA PHE A 425 -9.73 5.09 19.72
C PHE A 425 -8.33 4.50 19.63
N GLY A 426 -7.57 4.94 18.64
CA GLY A 426 -6.17 4.60 18.46
C GLY A 426 -5.30 5.84 18.47
N TYR A 427 -4.18 5.77 19.17
CA TYR A 427 -3.18 6.83 19.22
C TYR A 427 -1.79 6.26 19.05
N THR A 428 -0.99 6.86 18.19
CA THR A 428 0.42 6.52 17.97
C THR A 428 1.30 7.74 18.20
N LEU A 429 2.32 7.55 19.00
CA LEU A 429 3.43 8.48 19.18
C LEU A 429 4.68 7.83 18.58
N SER A 430 5.26 8.42 17.52
CA SER A 430 6.36 7.77 16.79
C SER A 430 7.42 8.71 16.27
N TRP A 431 8.61 8.16 16.05
CA TRP A 431 9.76 8.80 15.44
C TRP A 431 10.33 7.88 14.38
N SER A 432 10.73 8.44 13.24
CA SER A 432 11.39 7.69 12.17
C SER A 432 12.46 8.54 11.50
N PHE A 433 13.68 8.01 11.46
CA PHE A 433 14.85 8.70 10.97
C PHE A 433 15.61 7.87 9.94
N ARG A 434 16.36 8.57 9.10
CA ARG A 434 17.38 8.00 8.21
C ARG A 434 18.69 8.76 8.35
N GLN A 435 19.79 8.12 7.94
CA GLN A 435 21.12 8.70 7.90
C GLN A 435 21.92 8.08 6.75
N PHE A 436 22.46 8.93 5.89
CA PHE A 436 23.30 8.59 4.75
C PHE A 436 24.56 9.44 4.77
N LYS A 437 25.69 8.87 4.36
CA LYS A 437 26.96 9.61 4.37
C LYS A 437 26.98 10.78 3.38
N MET A 438 26.30 10.64 2.25
CA MET A 438 26.32 11.60 1.12
C MET A 438 25.07 12.48 1.08
N LEU A 439 24.22 12.43 2.09
CA LEU A 439 23.02 13.25 2.17
C LEU A 439 23.02 14.02 3.49
N ASN A 440 22.60 15.28 3.44
CA ASN A 440 22.42 16.13 4.62
C ASN A 440 23.68 16.21 5.49
N ASP A 441 24.87 16.31 4.86
CA ASP A 441 26.20 16.33 5.48
C ASP A 441 26.50 15.12 6.39
N GLY A 442 25.85 14.00 6.15
CA GLY A 442 25.93 12.80 7.00
C GLY A 442 25.07 12.85 8.25
N ASP A 443 24.35 13.93 8.50
CA ASP A 443 23.44 14.09 9.61
C ASP A 443 22.18 13.26 9.45
N ARG A 444 21.59 12.86 10.58
CA ARG A 444 20.27 12.21 10.59
C ARG A 444 19.16 13.19 10.21
N TYR A 445 18.16 12.71 9.52
CA TYR A 445 16.97 13.48 9.17
C TYR A 445 15.68 12.64 9.31
N PRO A 446 14.52 13.26 9.56
CA PRO A 446 13.25 12.53 9.62
C PRO A 446 12.87 12.01 8.24
N VAL A 447 12.28 10.82 8.17
CA VAL A 447 11.71 10.33 6.90
C VAL A 447 10.47 11.14 6.53
N LYS A 448 10.15 11.20 5.25
CA LYS A 448 8.97 11.94 4.76
C LYS A 448 7.64 11.52 5.41
N TYR A 449 7.55 10.29 5.91
CA TYR A 449 6.35 9.77 6.62
C TYR A 449 6.45 9.90 8.14
N ASP A 450 7.46 10.58 8.68
CA ASP A 450 7.60 10.78 10.12
C ASP A 450 6.47 11.67 10.64
N ARG A 451 5.46 11.04 11.23
CA ARG A 451 4.37 11.70 11.93
C ARG A 451 4.54 11.49 13.41
N ARG A 452 4.67 12.60 14.16
CA ARG A 452 4.88 12.55 15.59
C ARG A 452 3.67 11.99 16.32
N HIS A 453 2.50 12.51 15.98
CA HIS A 453 1.23 12.12 16.54
C HIS A 453 0.32 11.64 15.41
N ASP A 454 -0.25 10.47 15.54
CA ASP A 454 -1.31 9.96 14.69
C ASP A 454 -2.45 9.45 15.57
N MET A 455 -3.66 9.91 15.32
CA MET A 455 -4.82 9.61 16.13
C MET A 455 -6.01 9.28 15.23
N SER A 456 -6.74 8.25 15.59
CA SER A 456 -7.97 7.88 14.90
C SER A 456 -9.03 7.48 15.93
N ALA A 457 -10.24 7.98 15.74
CA ALA A 457 -11.39 7.63 16.55
C ALA A 457 -12.57 7.26 15.66
N VAL A 458 -13.19 6.12 15.94
CA VAL A 458 -14.38 5.63 15.24
C VAL A 458 -15.47 5.40 16.27
N GLY A 459 -16.64 5.96 16.04
CA GLY A 459 -17.82 5.76 16.87
C GLY A 459 -19.01 5.32 16.05
N ASN A 460 -19.75 4.33 16.54
CA ASN A 460 -21.00 3.87 15.98
C ASN A 460 -22.07 3.89 17.08
N TYR A 461 -23.22 4.48 16.80
CA TYR A 461 -24.32 4.55 17.73
C TYR A 461 -25.61 4.00 17.11
N GLU A 462 -26.15 2.94 17.71
CA GLU A 462 -27.45 2.37 17.33
C GLU A 462 -28.57 3.05 18.14
N LEU A 463 -29.19 4.05 17.53
CA LEU A 463 -30.32 4.75 18.18
C LEU A 463 -31.51 3.79 18.34
N ASN A 464 -31.87 3.10 17.27
CA ASN A 464 -32.93 2.10 17.23
C ASN A 464 -32.76 1.19 15.98
N LYS A 465 -33.72 0.28 15.74
CA LYS A 465 -33.70 -0.64 14.58
C LYS A 465 -33.71 0.06 13.21
N LYS A 466 -34.11 1.35 13.15
CA LYS A 466 -34.19 2.12 11.89
C LYS A 466 -32.97 2.99 11.65
N TRP A 467 -32.37 3.53 12.71
CA TRP A 467 -31.32 4.54 12.60
C TRP A 467 -30.04 4.10 13.32
N LYS A 468 -28.94 4.19 12.59
CA LYS A 468 -27.57 4.02 13.09
C LYS A 468 -26.73 5.21 12.63
N PHE A 469 -25.92 5.73 13.53
CA PHE A 469 -25.00 6.84 13.26
C PHE A 469 -23.56 6.36 13.34
N GLY A 470 -22.72 6.89 12.48
CA GLY A 470 -21.28 6.64 12.49
C GLY A 470 -20.50 7.94 12.42
N ALA A 471 -19.37 7.99 13.10
CA ALA A 471 -18.42 9.09 13.01
C ALA A 471 -17.00 8.53 12.94
N VAL A 472 -16.15 9.18 12.14
CA VAL A 472 -14.73 8.87 12.02
C VAL A 472 -13.95 10.17 12.13
N PHE A 473 -13.10 10.27 13.13
CA PHE A 473 -12.15 11.38 13.27
C PHE A 473 -10.74 10.87 13.06
N VAL A 474 -9.95 11.59 12.28
CA VAL A 474 -8.52 11.33 12.08
C VAL A 474 -7.73 12.61 12.29
N TYR A 475 -6.57 12.46 12.92
CA TYR A 475 -5.59 13.52 13.11
C TYR A 475 -4.20 12.95 12.88
N GLY A 476 -3.35 13.68 12.18
CA GLY A 476 -1.93 13.37 12.06
C GLY A 476 -1.10 14.64 11.97
N THR A 477 0.04 14.67 12.65
CA THR A 477 1.05 15.73 12.41
C THR A 477 1.47 15.74 10.97
N GLY A 478 1.82 16.90 10.44
CA GLY A 478 2.22 17.06 9.05
C GLY A 478 3.44 16.21 8.69
N ASN A 479 3.45 15.73 7.46
CA ASN A 479 4.59 15.02 6.90
C ASN A 479 5.82 15.94 6.84
N ALA A 480 6.99 15.34 7.01
CA ALA A 480 8.26 16.04 6.77
C ALA A 480 8.51 16.16 5.26
N MET A 481 9.02 17.29 4.81
CA MET A 481 9.32 17.54 3.41
C MET A 481 10.51 18.49 3.25
N THR A 482 11.16 18.40 2.11
CA THR A 482 12.24 19.31 1.70
C THR A 482 11.62 20.47 0.94
N LEU A 483 11.93 21.69 1.35
CA LEU A 483 11.57 22.91 0.63
C LEU A 483 12.82 23.71 0.32
N PRO A 484 12.87 24.45 -0.81
CA PRO A 484 13.95 25.39 -1.07
C PRO A 484 13.90 26.52 -0.04
N GLU A 485 15.06 26.91 0.45
CA GLU A 485 15.21 28.03 1.38
C GLU A 485 15.44 29.34 0.65
N ARG A 486 16.10 29.29 -0.50
CA ARG A 486 16.46 30.47 -1.29
C ARG A 486 16.26 30.20 -2.78
N PHE A 487 16.05 31.28 -3.49
CA PHE A 487 15.96 31.31 -4.93
C PHE A 487 16.98 32.28 -5.50
N TYR A 488 17.73 31.83 -6.49
CA TYR A 488 18.73 32.67 -7.20
C TYR A 488 18.44 32.66 -8.69
N ILE A 489 18.84 33.73 -9.36
CA ILE A 489 18.83 33.79 -10.82
C ILE A 489 20.27 33.55 -11.28
N ILE A 490 20.54 32.44 -11.92
CA ILE A 490 21.83 32.10 -12.50
C ILE A 490 21.67 32.00 -14.00
N ASN A 491 22.37 32.84 -14.76
CA ASN A 491 22.26 32.91 -16.22
C ASN A 491 20.81 33.03 -16.73
N GLY A 492 19.96 33.78 -16.01
CA GLY A 492 18.55 33.97 -16.35
C GLY A 492 17.61 32.83 -15.97
N VAL A 493 18.12 31.77 -15.36
CA VAL A 493 17.33 30.61 -14.88
C VAL A 493 17.15 30.72 -13.37
N LEU A 494 15.91 30.56 -12.91
CA LEU A 494 15.60 30.50 -11.49
C LEU A 494 16.09 29.17 -10.91
N THR A 495 17.11 29.25 -10.05
CA THR A 495 17.73 28.12 -9.36
C THR A 495 17.27 28.07 -7.91
N GLN A 496 16.99 26.87 -7.40
CA GLN A 496 16.53 26.65 -6.03
C GLN A 496 17.68 26.10 -5.18
N GLU A 497 17.87 26.68 -4.00
CA GLU A 497 18.80 26.17 -3.00
C GLU A 497 18.03 25.45 -1.89
N TYR A 498 18.44 24.23 -1.59
CA TYR A 498 17.90 23.41 -0.52
C TYR A 498 18.95 23.26 0.58
N SER A 499 18.61 23.52 1.85
CA SER A 499 19.59 23.40 2.93
C SER A 499 19.63 22.00 3.53
N ARG A 500 18.49 21.47 3.93
CA ARG A 500 18.40 20.15 4.61
C ARG A 500 17.21 19.34 4.13
N ILE A 501 17.42 18.03 4.09
CA ILE A 501 16.38 17.09 3.68
C ILE A 501 15.31 16.97 4.78
N ASN A 502 14.03 17.07 4.39
CA ASN A 502 12.85 16.85 5.24
C ASN A 502 12.81 17.73 6.50
N GLN A 503 13.40 18.91 6.44
CA GLN A 503 13.46 19.85 7.59
C GLN A 503 12.11 20.53 7.85
N TYR A 504 11.35 20.81 6.81
CA TYR A 504 10.04 21.44 6.93
C TYR A 504 8.95 20.41 7.27
N ARG A 505 7.95 20.85 8.07
CA ARG A 505 6.75 20.04 8.32
C ARG A 505 5.53 20.73 7.77
N MET A 506 4.75 19.97 6.99
CA MET A 506 3.44 20.42 6.54
C MET A 506 2.51 20.70 7.74
N LYS A 507 1.46 21.47 7.51
CA LYS A 507 0.38 21.63 8.47
C LYS A 507 -0.23 20.28 8.81
N SER A 508 -0.72 20.13 10.05
CA SER A 508 -1.37 18.90 10.50
C SER A 508 -2.60 18.59 9.64
N TYR A 509 -2.77 17.30 9.36
CA TYR A 509 -3.96 16.75 8.73
C TYR A 509 -4.99 16.41 9.80
N HIS A 510 -6.24 16.85 9.65
CA HIS A 510 -7.34 16.31 10.44
C HIS A 510 -8.68 16.40 9.70
N ARG A 511 -9.56 15.47 10.01
CA ARG A 511 -10.85 15.34 9.33
C ARG A 511 -11.87 14.65 10.23
N LEU A 512 -13.10 15.10 10.16
CA LEU A 512 -14.26 14.43 10.74
C LEU A 512 -15.22 14.03 9.62
N ASP A 513 -15.55 12.75 9.56
CA ASP A 513 -16.57 12.19 8.68
C ASP A 513 -17.73 11.71 9.53
N ILE A 514 -18.95 11.94 9.07
CA ILE A 514 -20.16 11.47 9.74
C ILE A 514 -21.07 10.71 8.78
N SER A 515 -21.86 9.80 9.32
CA SER A 515 -22.83 9.06 8.54
C SER A 515 -24.09 8.74 9.34
N ALA A 516 -25.21 8.64 8.65
CA ALA A 516 -26.48 8.16 9.17
C ALA A 516 -27.02 7.07 8.24
N THR A 517 -27.30 5.91 8.79
CA THR A 517 -27.92 4.80 8.06
C THR A 517 -29.37 4.68 8.45
N TYR A 518 -30.26 4.75 7.47
CA TYR A 518 -31.69 4.55 7.63
C TYR A 518 -32.13 3.23 7.02
N THR A 519 -32.63 2.31 7.84
CA THR A 519 -33.15 1.01 7.43
C THR A 519 -34.67 1.00 7.60
N PRO A 520 -35.44 1.09 6.49
CA PRO A 520 -36.89 0.98 6.55
C PRO A 520 -37.31 -0.35 7.19
N GLN A 521 -38.38 -0.32 7.97
CA GLN A 521 -39.01 -1.51 8.57
C GLN A 521 -40.34 -1.77 7.86
N PRO A 522 -40.36 -2.50 6.73
CA PRO A 522 -41.59 -2.76 5.99
C PRO A 522 -42.53 -3.69 6.78
N LYS A 523 -43.80 -3.40 6.79
CA LYS A 523 -44.84 -4.24 7.43
C LYS A 523 -44.96 -5.64 6.74
N LYS A 524 -44.63 -5.73 5.45
CA LYS A 524 -44.64 -6.98 4.69
C LYS A 524 -43.21 -7.31 4.21
N LYS A 525 -42.86 -8.60 4.18
CA LYS A 525 -41.60 -9.07 3.66
C LYS A 525 -41.47 -8.70 2.16
N ARG A 526 -40.43 -7.98 1.81
CA ARG A 526 -40.15 -7.56 0.43
C ARG A 526 -39.10 -8.47 -0.18
N LYS A 527 -39.16 -8.68 -1.49
CA LYS A 527 -38.10 -9.40 -2.24
C LYS A 527 -36.79 -8.64 -2.24
N VAL A 528 -36.86 -7.32 -2.24
CA VAL A 528 -35.70 -6.42 -2.17
C VAL A 528 -35.71 -5.71 -0.82
N GLU A 529 -34.66 -5.92 -0.03
CA GLU A 529 -34.41 -5.17 1.20
C GLU A 529 -33.47 -4.02 0.85
N GLY A 530 -33.82 -2.79 1.23
CA GLY A 530 -33.00 -1.62 0.95
C GLY A 530 -32.81 -0.74 2.18
N TYR A 531 -31.68 -0.06 2.24
CA TYR A 531 -31.39 0.95 3.24
C TYR A 531 -30.62 2.13 2.63
N TRP A 532 -30.76 3.29 3.24
CA TRP A 532 -30.10 4.53 2.82
C TRP A 532 -28.93 4.85 3.73
N VAL A 533 -27.84 5.31 3.16
CA VAL A 533 -26.70 5.86 3.88
C VAL A 533 -26.50 7.30 3.44
N PHE A 534 -26.63 8.22 4.39
CA PHE A 534 -26.28 9.62 4.23
C PHE A 534 -24.92 9.81 4.87
N SER A 535 -23.98 10.41 4.18
CA SER A 535 -22.64 10.64 4.72
C SER A 535 -22.09 11.98 4.29
N ILE A 536 -21.25 12.53 5.14
CA ILE A 536 -20.48 13.75 4.86
C ILE A 536 -19.03 13.44 5.17
N TYR A 537 -18.22 13.47 4.16
CA TYR A 537 -16.78 13.42 4.27
C TYR A 537 -16.26 14.83 4.54
N ASN A 538 -15.30 14.97 5.45
CA ASN A 538 -14.68 16.24 5.82
C ASN A 538 -15.71 17.30 6.24
N LEU A 539 -16.48 17.03 7.30
CA LEU A 539 -17.65 17.78 7.75
C LEU A 539 -17.41 19.30 7.87
N TYR A 540 -16.25 19.70 8.34
CA TYR A 540 -15.90 21.11 8.52
C TYR A 540 -15.03 21.67 7.38
N SER A 541 -14.98 20.98 6.23
CA SER A 541 -14.34 21.45 4.98
C SER A 541 -12.90 21.93 5.13
N ARG A 542 -12.11 21.26 5.99
CA ARG A 542 -10.69 21.61 6.15
C ARG A 542 -9.93 21.34 4.87
N LEU A 543 -9.19 22.33 4.41
CA LEU A 543 -8.25 22.20 3.30
C LEU A 543 -6.96 21.52 3.79
N ASN A 544 -7.00 20.19 3.88
CA ASN A 544 -5.87 19.40 4.32
C ASN A 544 -4.74 19.44 3.29
N PRO A 545 -3.48 19.61 3.71
CA PRO A 545 -2.36 19.68 2.79
C PRO A 545 -2.13 18.31 2.13
N TYR A 546 -2.01 18.31 0.81
CA TYR A 546 -1.60 17.16 0.02
C TYR A 546 -0.15 17.28 -0.43
N PHE A 547 0.20 18.40 -1.11
CA PHE A 547 1.57 18.77 -1.41
C PHE A 547 1.69 20.32 -1.51
N ILE A 548 2.94 20.79 -1.47
CA ILE A 548 3.28 22.20 -1.67
C ILE A 548 4.14 22.30 -2.92
N TYR A 549 3.84 23.27 -3.77
CA TYR A 549 4.66 23.63 -4.92
C TYR A 549 4.89 25.12 -4.93
N PHE A 550 5.93 25.56 -5.67
CA PHE A 550 6.24 26.96 -5.85
C PHE A 550 5.73 27.42 -7.21
N ASP A 551 4.80 28.34 -7.20
CA ASP A 551 4.28 28.99 -8.40
C ASP A 551 5.16 30.19 -8.74
N GLN A 552 5.46 30.37 -10.01
CA GLN A 552 6.32 31.43 -10.52
C GLN A 552 5.50 32.29 -11.47
N GLU A 553 5.36 33.57 -11.14
CA GLU A 553 4.68 34.57 -11.98
C GLU A 553 5.64 35.73 -12.30
N GLY A 554 5.54 36.23 -13.54
CA GLY A 554 6.40 37.32 -14.01
C GLY A 554 7.72 36.85 -14.64
N SER A 555 8.65 37.80 -14.83
CA SER A 555 9.93 37.53 -15.47
C SER A 555 11.09 38.06 -14.63
N PRO A 556 12.19 37.31 -14.52
CA PRO A 556 13.39 37.76 -13.82
C PRO A 556 14.06 38.94 -14.54
N TYR A 557 13.90 39.07 -15.84
CA TYR A 557 14.59 40.11 -16.66
C TYR A 557 14.01 41.50 -16.45
N ASN A 558 12.74 41.61 -16.07
CA ASN A 558 12.08 42.90 -15.82
C ASN A 558 11.77 43.16 -14.34
N GLY A 559 12.32 42.34 -13.45
CA GLY A 559 12.16 42.48 -11.99
C GLY A 559 10.75 42.19 -11.47
N THR A 560 9.88 41.57 -12.28
CA THR A 560 8.49 41.24 -11.87
C THR A 560 8.31 39.82 -11.36
N LEU A 561 9.40 39.04 -11.26
CA LEU A 561 9.34 37.66 -10.80
C LEU A 561 8.81 37.58 -9.35
N LYS A 562 7.75 36.85 -9.16
CA LYS A 562 7.21 36.43 -7.85
C LYS A 562 7.25 34.93 -7.74
N VAL A 563 7.72 34.44 -6.61
CA VAL A 563 7.72 33.02 -6.27
C VAL A 563 6.86 32.83 -5.03
N GLU A 564 5.76 32.09 -5.16
CA GLU A 564 4.80 31.84 -4.09
C GLU A 564 4.67 30.37 -3.77
N ALA A 565 4.76 29.98 -2.50
CA ALA A 565 4.46 28.63 -2.05
C ALA A 565 2.95 28.40 -2.04
N ARG A 566 2.46 27.48 -2.85
CA ARG A 566 1.04 27.12 -2.95
C ARG A 566 0.78 25.70 -2.44
N GLN A 567 -0.24 25.57 -1.59
CA GLN A 567 -0.67 24.28 -1.05
C GLN A 567 -1.79 23.72 -1.93
N VAL A 568 -1.61 22.49 -2.39
CA VAL A 568 -2.70 21.71 -2.97
C VAL A 568 -3.40 20.94 -1.85
N SER A 569 -4.72 21.01 -1.84
CA SER A 569 -5.59 20.31 -0.90
C SER A 569 -6.61 19.50 -1.67
N LEU A 570 -6.81 18.25 -1.25
CA LEU A 570 -7.78 17.36 -1.87
C LEU A 570 -9.04 17.26 -1.00
N PHE A 571 -10.17 17.12 -1.67
CA PHE A 571 -11.47 16.78 -1.10
C PHE A 571 -11.92 17.71 0.05
N PRO A 572 -12.51 18.85 -0.27
CA PRO A 572 -13.27 19.66 0.69
C PRO A 572 -14.45 18.86 1.23
N ILE A 573 -15.43 19.50 1.80
CA ILE A 573 -16.67 18.82 2.23
C ILE A 573 -17.34 18.09 1.04
N LEU A 574 -17.62 16.78 1.22
CA LEU A 574 -18.26 15.95 0.20
C LEU A 574 -19.47 15.24 0.82
N PRO A 575 -20.69 15.77 0.63
CA PRO A 575 -21.90 15.05 0.99
C PRO A 575 -22.17 13.92 -0.01
N ALA A 576 -22.63 12.79 0.48
CA ALA A 576 -23.01 11.65 -0.34
C ALA A 576 -24.26 10.96 0.20
N VAL A 577 -25.08 10.47 -0.71
CA VAL A 577 -26.25 9.64 -0.42
C VAL A 577 -26.10 8.35 -1.22
N THR A 578 -26.29 7.23 -0.56
CA THR A 578 -26.21 5.91 -1.21
C THR A 578 -27.43 5.08 -0.83
N TRP A 579 -28.15 4.59 -1.83
CA TRP A 579 -29.15 3.56 -1.64
C TRP A 579 -28.51 2.19 -1.82
N ASN A 580 -28.58 1.38 -0.78
CA ASN A 580 -28.09 0.01 -0.79
C ASN A 580 -29.28 -0.94 -0.85
N PHE A 581 -29.11 -2.05 -1.57
CA PHE A 581 -30.13 -3.08 -1.74
C PHE A 581 -29.53 -4.49 -1.65
N LYS A 582 -30.39 -5.41 -1.22
CA LYS A 582 -30.09 -6.84 -1.18
C LYS A 582 -31.31 -7.61 -1.67
N PHE A 583 -31.04 -8.59 -2.53
CA PHE A 583 -32.06 -9.46 -3.15
C PHE A 583 -31.74 -10.93 -2.87
#